data_06537341a33888dfc254003cbc00e2e1
#
_entry.id   06537341a33888dfc254003cbc00e2e1
#
_cell.length_a   1.000
_cell.length_b   1.000
_cell.length_c   1.000
_cell.angle_alpha   90.00
_cell.angle_beta   90.00
_cell.angle_gamma   90.00
#
_symmetry.space_group_name_H-M   'P 1'
#
loop_
_entity.id
_entity.type
_entity.pdbx_description
1 polymer ?
#
loop_
_entity_poly.entity_id
_entity_poly.type
_entity_poly.pdbx_seq_one_letter_code
_entity_poly.pdbx_strand_id
1 'polypeptide(L)'
;RNYYDCIVVDEAHHSAANTYTEILGGFEPKILLGMTATPERMDGDSILPLFNNRIAAELRLPEALEEKLLCPFQYFCVADPVSLADNSFWEQGKYKTSALEKAYVEDNATASQRLGAILSALERYSFGNIGGVKGLGFCVSIKHAEFMAQSFNEKQIPSIALTSQTNDEIRKAAVQRLRSGDLKFIFTVDLFNEGVDIPEANLVLFLRPTDSLTVFLQQLGRGLRHAKGKECLVVLDFVAQMHKKYRVDRKFAALLSGRRYNIKKEVESGFPHVPAGCSIQLEAQAMEQVVANIKAAYSNLKNYVKETVATFEQDTGKRLTFGNYIHTYEIDPARLLDVKSWSAWKN
;
A
#
# COMPACT_ATOMS: atom_id res chain seq x y z
N ARG A 1 6.78 33.68 19.51
CA ARG A 1 7.34 32.34 19.32
C ARG A 1 6.79 31.33 20.35
N ASN A 2 6.59 31.70 21.61
CA ASN A 2 6.12 30.83 22.72
C ASN A 2 4.59 30.89 22.88
N TYR A 3 3.83 30.88 21.78
CA TYR A 3 2.36 30.96 21.84
C TYR A 3 1.71 29.62 22.18
N TYR A 4 2.33 28.51 21.72
CA TYR A 4 1.86 27.15 21.99
C TYR A 4 2.87 26.38 22.82
N ASP A 5 2.44 25.76 23.92
CA ASP A 5 3.26 24.88 24.74
C ASP A 5 3.49 23.51 24.09
N CYS A 6 2.52 23.03 23.31
CA CYS A 6 2.57 21.75 22.59
C CYS A 6 2.09 21.95 21.17
N ILE A 7 2.84 21.43 20.21
CA ILE A 7 2.45 21.34 18.80
C ILE A 7 2.44 19.87 18.39
N VAL A 8 1.33 19.43 17.83
CA VAL A 8 1.17 18.08 17.25
C VAL A 8 1.05 18.24 15.75
N VAL A 9 1.92 17.54 15.01
CA VAL A 9 1.93 17.49 13.55
C VAL A 9 1.41 16.13 13.13
N ASP A 10 0.18 16.10 12.58
CA ASP A 10 -0.37 14.91 11.98
C ASP A 10 0.16 14.75 10.55
N GLU A 11 0.25 13.49 10.05
CA GLU A 11 0.89 13.14 8.78
C GLU A 11 2.28 13.80 8.63
N ALA A 12 3.09 13.68 9.69
CA ALA A 12 4.38 14.35 9.80
C ALA A 12 5.38 14.04 8.67
N HIS A 13 5.14 13.00 7.88
CA HIS A 13 5.92 12.70 6.68
C HIS A 13 5.84 13.80 5.60
N HIS A 14 4.84 14.68 5.67
CA HIS A 14 4.76 15.89 4.84
C HIS A 14 5.57 17.07 5.41
N SER A 15 6.04 17.00 6.65
CA SER A 15 6.66 18.14 7.37
C SER A 15 8.04 18.56 6.83
N ALA A 16 8.68 17.77 5.98
CA ALA A 16 9.90 18.19 5.28
C ALA A 16 9.64 19.15 4.09
N ALA A 17 8.38 19.44 3.72
CA ALA A 17 8.08 20.48 2.78
C ALA A 17 8.45 21.87 3.39
N ASN A 18 8.99 22.77 2.55
CA ASN A 18 9.45 24.09 3.00
C ASN A 18 8.44 24.83 3.86
N THR A 19 7.15 24.73 3.53
CA THR A 19 6.05 25.36 4.26
C THR A 19 5.96 24.90 5.72
N TYR A 20 6.12 23.59 5.97
CA TYR A 20 6.11 23.07 7.36
C TYR A 20 7.35 23.49 8.14
N THR A 21 8.50 23.50 7.49
CA THR A 21 9.77 23.93 8.13
C THR A 21 9.69 25.42 8.51
N GLU A 22 9.09 26.27 7.69
CA GLU A 22 8.85 27.69 7.99
C GLU A 22 7.86 27.85 9.15
N ILE A 23 6.74 27.13 9.14
CA ILE A 23 5.74 27.16 10.23
C ILE A 23 6.37 26.72 11.54
N LEU A 24 7.03 25.56 11.57
CA LEU A 24 7.65 25.04 12.78
C LEU A 24 8.79 25.91 13.28
N GLY A 25 9.58 26.52 12.38
CA GLY A 25 10.63 27.48 12.73
C GLY A 25 10.11 28.80 13.31
N GLY A 26 8.82 29.11 13.13
CA GLY A 26 8.15 30.28 13.70
C GLY A 26 7.77 30.13 15.19
N PHE A 27 7.77 28.91 15.73
CA PHE A 27 7.34 28.57 17.09
C PHE A 27 8.45 27.90 17.91
N GLU A 28 8.37 28.01 19.21
CA GLU A 28 9.27 27.38 20.18
C GLU A 28 8.44 26.61 21.24
N PRO A 29 7.77 25.50 20.85
CA PRO A 29 6.95 24.74 21.79
C PRO A 29 7.83 23.98 22.79
N LYS A 30 7.32 23.71 23.99
CA LYS A 30 7.97 22.81 24.95
C LYS A 30 7.95 21.36 24.47
N ILE A 31 6.88 20.98 23.72
CA ILE A 31 6.69 19.65 23.15
C ILE A 31 6.34 19.80 21.68
N LEU A 32 7.12 19.18 20.81
CA LEU A 32 6.82 18.99 19.41
C LEU A 32 6.66 17.49 19.15
N LEU A 33 5.45 17.06 18.76
CA LEU A 33 5.12 15.66 18.45
C LEU A 33 4.73 15.53 16.99
N GLY A 34 5.43 14.66 16.26
CA GLY A 34 5.02 14.22 14.91
C GLY A 34 4.34 12.87 14.98
N MET A 35 3.21 12.73 14.30
CA MET A 35 2.51 11.46 14.09
C MET A 35 2.51 11.13 12.61
N THR A 36 2.84 9.90 12.26
CA THR A 36 2.83 9.42 10.87
C THR A 36 2.71 7.91 10.82
N ALA A 37 2.00 7.40 9.81
CA ALA A 37 1.96 5.97 9.52
C ALA A 37 3.27 5.44 8.92
N THR A 38 4.10 6.32 8.35
CA THR A 38 5.37 5.97 7.68
C THR A 38 6.40 7.06 7.97
N PRO A 39 7.27 6.86 8.97
CA PRO A 39 8.33 7.82 9.29
C PRO A 39 9.43 7.85 8.21
N GLU A 40 9.55 6.77 7.43
CA GLU A 40 10.51 6.67 6.34
C GLU A 40 9.89 7.22 5.03
N ARG A 41 10.50 8.25 4.46
CA ARG A 41 10.08 8.80 3.17
C ARG A 41 10.72 8.03 2.01
N MET A 42 9.97 7.88 0.92
CA MET A 42 10.46 7.23 -0.30
C MET A 42 11.54 8.02 -1.05
N ASP A 43 11.65 9.33 -0.80
CA ASP A 43 12.66 10.23 -1.38
C ASP A 43 14.00 10.23 -0.62
N GLY A 44 14.08 9.48 0.48
CA GLY A 44 15.31 9.33 1.28
C GLY A 44 15.54 10.41 2.34
N ASP A 45 14.71 11.46 2.37
CA ASP A 45 14.81 12.49 3.40
C ASP A 45 14.07 12.05 4.67
N SER A 46 14.78 12.03 5.79
CA SER A 46 14.21 11.70 7.09
C SER A 46 13.57 12.91 7.73
N ILE A 47 12.37 12.74 8.30
CA ILE A 47 11.73 13.78 9.14
C ILE A 47 12.30 13.82 10.56
N LEU A 48 13.05 12.81 10.97
CA LEU A 48 13.55 12.67 12.34
C LEU A 48 14.37 13.87 12.83
N PRO A 49 15.18 14.55 11.99
CA PRO A 49 15.89 15.75 12.44
C PRO A 49 14.98 16.86 12.98
N LEU A 50 13.75 16.99 12.46
CA LEU A 50 12.76 17.95 12.96
C LEU A 50 12.27 17.60 14.39
N PHE A 51 12.40 16.34 14.80
CA PHE A 51 11.98 15.77 16.08
C PHE A 51 13.17 15.31 16.94
N ASN A 52 14.32 16.01 16.84
CA ASN A 52 15.54 15.70 17.59
C ASN A 52 16.06 14.25 17.40
N ASN A 53 15.81 13.63 16.27
CA ASN A 53 16.12 12.24 15.95
C ASN A 53 15.55 11.23 16.98
N ARG A 54 14.39 11.53 17.59
CA ARG A 54 13.74 10.68 18.58
C ARG A 54 12.45 10.11 18.03
N ILE A 55 12.31 8.79 18.14
CA ILE A 55 11.04 8.08 17.99
C ILE A 55 10.53 7.81 19.39
N ALA A 56 9.40 8.42 19.76
CA ALA A 56 8.81 8.26 21.08
C ALA A 56 8.07 6.92 21.25
N ALA A 57 7.37 6.51 20.21
CA ALA A 57 6.71 5.20 20.11
C ALA A 57 6.61 4.78 18.65
N GLU A 58 6.66 3.48 18.39
CA GLU A 58 6.47 2.88 17.09
C GLU A 58 5.52 1.68 17.25
N LEU A 59 4.47 1.66 16.42
CA LEU A 59 3.54 0.54 16.31
C LEU A 59 3.29 0.28 14.83
N ARG A 60 3.82 -0.81 14.33
CA ARG A 60 3.65 -1.19 12.93
C ARG A 60 2.36 -1.97 12.71
N LEU A 61 1.92 -2.07 11.45
CA LEU A 61 0.68 -2.75 11.10
C LEU A 61 0.60 -4.20 11.64
N PRO A 62 1.64 -5.05 11.51
CA PRO A 62 1.59 -6.41 12.05
C PRO A 62 1.40 -6.44 13.57
N GLU A 63 2.11 -5.59 14.31
CA GLU A 63 2.02 -5.47 15.77
C GLU A 63 0.61 -5.00 16.19
N ALA A 64 0.05 -4.01 15.48
CA ALA A 64 -1.31 -3.54 15.74
C ALA A 64 -2.38 -4.63 15.50
N LEU A 65 -2.15 -5.53 14.54
CA LEU A 65 -3.01 -6.69 14.29
C LEU A 65 -2.86 -7.75 15.39
N GLU A 66 -1.63 -8.06 15.82
CA GLU A 66 -1.34 -9.00 16.90
C GLU A 66 -1.94 -8.54 18.23
N GLU A 67 -1.87 -7.23 18.52
CA GLU A 67 -2.50 -6.60 19.68
C GLU A 67 -4.02 -6.41 19.54
N LYS A 68 -4.62 -6.84 18.43
CA LYS A 68 -6.07 -6.73 18.13
C LYS A 68 -6.59 -5.30 18.14
N LEU A 69 -5.75 -4.32 17.86
CA LEU A 69 -6.14 -2.93 17.65
C LEU A 69 -6.80 -2.72 16.28
N LEU A 70 -6.54 -3.64 15.35
CA LEU A 70 -7.11 -3.69 14.02
C LEU A 70 -7.76 -5.04 13.77
N CYS A 71 -8.78 -5.10 12.89
CA CYS A 71 -9.38 -6.37 12.50
C CYS A 71 -8.46 -7.14 11.54
N PRO A 72 -8.46 -8.48 11.57
CA PRO A 72 -7.65 -9.29 10.68
C PRO A 72 -8.07 -9.10 9.21
N PHE A 73 -7.19 -9.52 8.28
CA PHE A 73 -7.47 -9.46 6.86
C PHE A 73 -7.30 -10.81 6.16
N GLN A 74 -8.04 -10.97 5.08
CA GLN A 74 -7.83 -12.01 4.08
C GLN A 74 -7.43 -11.32 2.77
N TYR A 75 -6.18 -11.48 2.37
CA TYR A 75 -5.59 -10.82 1.22
C TYR A 75 -5.45 -11.80 0.05
N PHE A 76 -6.11 -11.50 -1.04
CA PHE A 76 -6.08 -12.31 -2.25
C PHE A 76 -5.40 -11.53 -3.38
N CYS A 77 -4.29 -12.05 -3.87
CA CYS A 77 -3.67 -11.57 -5.10
C CYS A 77 -4.32 -12.28 -6.28
N VAL A 78 -5.10 -11.53 -7.03
CA VAL A 78 -5.80 -11.99 -8.22
C VAL A 78 -4.97 -11.66 -9.46
N ALA A 79 -4.87 -12.58 -10.40
CA ALA A 79 -4.16 -12.31 -11.63
C ALA A 79 -4.91 -11.25 -12.49
N ASP A 80 -4.25 -10.13 -12.78
CA ASP A 80 -4.77 -9.12 -13.70
C ASP A 80 -4.43 -9.54 -15.14
N PRO A 81 -5.39 -9.58 -16.06
CA PRO A 81 -5.13 -9.96 -17.44
C PRO A 81 -4.30 -8.92 -18.22
N VAL A 82 -4.17 -7.70 -17.72
CA VAL A 82 -3.41 -6.62 -18.36
C VAL A 82 -1.94 -6.71 -17.99
N SER A 83 -1.04 -6.81 -18.99
CA SER A 83 0.41 -6.75 -18.73
C SER A 83 0.88 -5.29 -18.59
N LEU A 84 1.61 -5.01 -17.53
CA LEU A 84 2.22 -3.69 -17.24
C LEU A 84 3.76 -3.74 -17.31
N ALA A 85 4.33 -4.78 -17.92
CA ALA A 85 5.77 -4.99 -17.98
C ALA A 85 6.50 -4.05 -18.94
N ASP A 86 5.80 -3.51 -19.93
CA ASP A 86 6.37 -2.65 -20.96
C ASP A 86 6.82 -1.29 -20.42
N ASN A 87 7.92 -0.76 -20.97
CA ASN A 87 8.46 0.54 -20.56
C ASN A 87 7.51 1.72 -20.85
N SER A 88 6.54 1.57 -21.77
CA SER A 88 5.52 2.60 -22.04
C SER A 88 4.63 2.90 -20.83
N PHE A 89 4.49 1.93 -19.93
CA PHE A 89 3.77 2.11 -18.66
C PHE A 89 4.60 2.77 -17.56
N TRP A 90 5.94 2.93 -17.75
CA TRP A 90 6.84 3.33 -16.67
C TRP A 90 7.55 4.65 -16.94
N GLU A 91 7.52 5.57 -15.99
CA GLU A 91 8.19 6.88 -16.08
C GLU A 91 8.60 7.39 -14.69
N GLN A 92 9.81 7.94 -14.58
CA GLN A 92 10.30 8.58 -13.34
C GLN A 92 10.12 7.73 -12.07
N GLY A 93 10.33 6.41 -12.17
CA GLY A 93 10.24 5.51 -11.01
C GLY A 93 8.83 5.04 -10.64
N LYS A 94 7.81 5.35 -11.43
CA LYS A 94 6.41 4.99 -11.17
C LYS A 94 5.65 4.64 -12.46
N TYR A 95 4.48 4.05 -12.29
CA TYR A 95 3.58 3.82 -13.41
C TYR A 95 2.94 5.13 -13.91
N LYS A 96 2.87 5.28 -15.25
CA LYS A 96 2.18 6.40 -15.90
C LYS A 96 0.67 6.28 -15.75
N THR A 97 0.04 7.24 -15.06
CA THR A 97 -1.41 7.29 -14.91
C THR A 97 -2.16 7.27 -16.24
N SER A 98 -1.68 8.02 -17.24
CA SER A 98 -2.31 8.09 -18.57
C SER A 98 -2.23 6.75 -19.33
N ALA A 99 -1.13 6.01 -19.22
CA ALA A 99 -1.01 4.71 -19.86
C ALA A 99 -1.91 3.66 -19.19
N LEU A 100 -2.01 3.68 -17.86
CA LEU A 100 -2.93 2.84 -17.11
C LEU A 100 -4.39 3.19 -17.41
N GLU A 101 -4.75 4.48 -17.48
CA GLU A 101 -6.10 4.93 -17.83
C GLU A 101 -6.50 4.44 -19.22
N LYS A 102 -5.58 4.57 -20.20
CA LYS A 102 -5.81 4.06 -21.56
C LYS A 102 -6.11 2.56 -21.56
N ALA A 103 -5.31 1.76 -20.85
CA ALA A 103 -5.49 0.31 -20.78
C ALA A 103 -6.75 -0.11 -20.01
N TYR A 104 -7.12 0.61 -18.95
CA TYR A 104 -8.18 0.21 -18.03
C TYR A 104 -9.55 0.80 -18.37
N VAL A 105 -9.61 1.81 -19.24
CA VAL A 105 -10.85 2.53 -19.59
C VAL A 105 -11.05 2.69 -21.08
N GLU A 106 -10.01 3.15 -21.82
CA GLU A 106 -10.18 3.57 -23.21
C GLU A 106 -10.09 2.41 -24.20
N ASP A 107 -9.26 1.40 -23.89
CA ASP A 107 -9.22 0.16 -24.67
C ASP A 107 -10.37 -0.75 -24.25
N ASN A 108 -11.47 -0.68 -24.98
CA ASN A 108 -12.71 -1.40 -24.68
C ASN A 108 -12.52 -2.92 -24.49
N ALA A 109 -11.66 -3.56 -25.27
CA ALA A 109 -11.43 -5.01 -25.19
C ALA A 109 -10.71 -5.36 -23.89
N THR A 110 -9.62 -4.66 -23.60
CA THR A 110 -8.82 -4.83 -22.38
C THR A 110 -9.62 -4.46 -21.13
N ALA A 111 -10.33 -3.33 -21.16
CA ALA A 111 -11.18 -2.88 -20.06
C ALA A 111 -12.30 -3.89 -19.73
N SER A 112 -12.98 -4.43 -20.76
CA SER A 112 -14.04 -5.44 -20.58
C SER A 112 -13.49 -6.75 -20.04
N GLN A 113 -12.35 -7.23 -20.54
CA GLN A 113 -11.71 -8.43 -20.03
C GLN A 113 -11.32 -8.28 -18.57
N ARG A 114 -10.73 -7.14 -18.21
CA ARG A 114 -10.33 -6.81 -16.85
C ARG A 114 -11.53 -6.69 -15.90
N LEU A 115 -12.59 -6.02 -16.35
CA LEU A 115 -13.84 -5.93 -15.58
C LEU A 115 -14.42 -7.33 -15.31
N GLY A 116 -14.42 -8.22 -16.30
CA GLY A 116 -14.84 -9.62 -16.13
C GLY A 116 -14.03 -10.35 -15.05
N ALA A 117 -12.71 -10.17 -15.05
CA ALA A 117 -11.84 -10.74 -14.01
C ALA A 117 -12.15 -10.17 -12.62
N ILE A 118 -12.38 -8.85 -12.51
CA ILE A 118 -12.74 -8.18 -11.26
C ILE A 118 -14.07 -8.71 -10.71
N LEU A 119 -15.09 -8.81 -11.54
CA LEU A 119 -16.41 -9.32 -11.13
C LEU A 119 -16.35 -10.79 -10.72
N SER A 120 -15.61 -11.62 -11.46
CA SER A 120 -15.41 -13.04 -11.12
C SER A 120 -14.67 -13.22 -9.79
N ALA A 121 -13.65 -12.41 -9.53
CA ALA A 121 -12.95 -12.40 -8.26
C ALA A 121 -13.86 -11.93 -7.11
N LEU A 122 -14.64 -10.88 -7.35
CA LEU A 122 -15.60 -10.39 -6.37
C LEU A 122 -16.61 -11.48 -5.98
N GLU A 123 -17.20 -12.17 -6.94
CA GLU A 123 -18.13 -13.27 -6.68
C GLU A 123 -17.47 -14.40 -5.88
N ARG A 124 -16.27 -14.82 -6.29
CA ARG A 124 -15.52 -15.89 -5.63
C ARG A 124 -15.17 -15.57 -4.19
N TYR A 125 -14.62 -14.39 -3.94
CA TYR A 125 -14.04 -14.02 -2.64
C TYR A 125 -15.02 -13.28 -1.73
N SER A 126 -16.21 -12.88 -2.21
CA SER A 126 -17.35 -12.50 -1.35
C SER A 126 -18.17 -13.69 -0.87
N PHE A 127 -17.73 -14.92 -1.21
CA PHE A 127 -18.45 -16.17 -0.89
C PHE A 127 -19.91 -16.17 -1.33
N GLY A 128 -20.20 -15.53 -2.48
CA GLY A 128 -21.57 -15.38 -3.00
C GLY A 128 -22.44 -14.36 -2.25
N ASN A 129 -21.93 -13.70 -1.23
CA ASN A 129 -22.68 -12.74 -0.43
C ASN A 129 -22.35 -11.28 -0.80
N ILE A 130 -22.55 -10.91 -2.06
CA ILE A 130 -22.38 -9.51 -2.52
C ILE A 130 -23.32 -8.56 -1.75
N GLY A 131 -24.48 -9.06 -1.29
CA GLY A 131 -25.43 -8.29 -0.49
C GLY A 131 -24.85 -7.71 0.80
N GLY A 132 -23.92 -8.42 1.45
CA GLY A 132 -23.25 -7.99 2.67
C GLY A 132 -21.98 -7.15 2.45
N VAL A 133 -21.57 -6.94 1.19
CA VAL A 133 -20.35 -6.18 0.88
C VAL A 133 -20.53 -4.68 1.11
N LYS A 134 -19.54 -4.08 1.74
CA LYS A 134 -19.30 -2.65 1.87
C LYS A 134 -17.89 -2.36 1.37
N GLY A 135 -17.77 -2.10 0.08
CA GLY A 135 -16.51 -2.11 -0.64
C GLY A 135 -15.93 -0.73 -0.90
N LEU A 136 -14.60 -0.64 -0.86
CA LEU A 136 -13.83 0.51 -1.34
C LEU A 136 -12.97 0.06 -2.52
N GLY A 137 -13.04 0.77 -3.65
CA GLY A 137 -12.24 0.51 -4.84
C GLY A 137 -11.26 1.65 -5.11
N PHE A 138 -9.95 1.37 -5.12
CA PHE A 138 -8.91 2.35 -5.38
C PHE A 138 -8.49 2.31 -6.84
N CYS A 139 -8.79 3.38 -7.58
CA CYS A 139 -8.64 3.50 -9.03
C CYS A 139 -7.42 4.36 -9.42
N VAL A 140 -7.01 4.25 -10.68
CA VAL A 140 -5.88 5.00 -11.27
C VAL A 140 -6.20 6.48 -11.44
N SER A 141 -7.41 6.79 -11.91
CA SER A 141 -7.85 8.12 -12.29
C SER A 141 -9.35 8.30 -12.03
N ILE A 142 -9.81 9.53 -12.14
CA ILE A 142 -11.24 9.87 -12.03
C ILE A 142 -12.06 9.10 -13.05
N LYS A 143 -11.64 9.09 -14.32
CA LYS A 143 -12.32 8.32 -15.38
C LYS A 143 -12.40 6.83 -15.06
N HIS A 144 -11.33 6.25 -14.48
CA HIS A 144 -11.35 4.84 -14.07
C HIS A 144 -12.34 4.60 -12.92
N ALA A 145 -12.43 5.50 -11.95
CA ALA A 145 -13.41 5.38 -10.86
C ALA A 145 -14.86 5.48 -11.37
N GLU A 146 -15.12 6.41 -12.29
CA GLU A 146 -16.42 6.58 -12.94
C GLU A 146 -16.80 5.37 -13.80
N PHE A 147 -15.86 4.86 -14.60
CA PHE A 147 -16.03 3.64 -15.40
C PHE A 147 -16.39 2.44 -14.51
N MET A 148 -15.67 2.24 -13.40
CA MET A 148 -15.94 1.15 -12.46
C MET A 148 -17.31 1.29 -11.81
N ALA A 149 -17.67 2.49 -11.35
CA ALA A 149 -18.97 2.75 -10.73
C ALA A 149 -20.12 2.51 -11.72
N GLN A 150 -19.99 2.99 -12.96
CA GLN A 150 -20.98 2.74 -14.01
C GLN A 150 -21.10 1.25 -14.30
N SER A 151 -19.99 0.56 -14.57
CA SER A 151 -19.96 -0.86 -14.89
C SER A 151 -20.56 -1.75 -13.81
N PHE A 152 -20.33 -1.41 -12.52
CA PHE A 152 -20.94 -2.12 -11.40
C PHE A 152 -22.44 -1.88 -11.32
N ASN A 153 -22.91 -0.63 -11.53
CA ASN A 153 -24.34 -0.31 -11.58
C ASN A 153 -25.06 -1.06 -12.72
N GLU A 154 -24.45 -1.21 -13.89
CA GLU A 154 -24.97 -2.02 -15.00
C GLU A 154 -25.12 -3.51 -14.63
N LYS A 155 -24.31 -3.98 -13.67
CA LYS A 155 -24.40 -5.33 -13.09
C LYS A 155 -25.27 -5.39 -11.82
N GLN A 156 -26.08 -4.36 -11.57
CA GLN A 156 -26.95 -4.25 -10.39
C GLN A 156 -26.20 -4.30 -9.05
N ILE A 157 -24.95 -3.85 -9.03
CA ILE A 157 -24.15 -3.65 -7.83
C ILE A 157 -24.11 -2.14 -7.54
N PRO A 158 -24.96 -1.60 -6.64
CA PRO A 158 -25.08 -0.16 -6.41
C PRO A 158 -23.74 0.46 -6.03
N SER A 159 -23.25 1.38 -6.85
CA SER A 159 -21.91 1.93 -6.72
C SER A 159 -21.87 3.42 -7.07
N ILE A 160 -20.89 4.13 -6.53
CA ILE A 160 -20.64 5.54 -6.83
C ILE A 160 -19.13 5.80 -6.95
N ALA A 161 -18.76 6.72 -7.84
CA ALA A 161 -17.41 7.29 -7.87
C ALA A 161 -17.39 8.57 -7.01
N LEU A 162 -16.45 8.66 -6.08
CA LEU A 162 -16.15 9.87 -5.33
C LEU A 162 -14.79 10.40 -5.73
N THR A 163 -14.75 11.67 -6.13
CA THR A 163 -13.56 12.33 -6.66
C THR A 163 -13.25 13.61 -5.88
N SER A 164 -12.14 14.25 -6.17
CA SER A 164 -11.81 15.57 -5.62
C SER A 164 -12.85 16.63 -5.98
N GLN A 165 -13.60 16.43 -7.06
CA GLN A 165 -14.66 17.34 -7.52
C GLN A 165 -16.02 17.07 -6.85
N THR A 166 -16.18 15.98 -6.12
CA THR A 166 -17.41 15.64 -5.42
C THR A 166 -17.58 16.53 -4.19
N ASN A 167 -18.73 17.18 -4.02
CA ASN A 167 -18.98 18.03 -2.86
C ASN A 167 -19.15 17.20 -1.56
N ASP A 168 -18.99 17.87 -0.42
CA ASP A 168 -18.98 17.20 0.89
C ASP A 168 -20.33 16.57 1.27
N GLU A 169 -21.43 17.14 0.81
CA GLU A 169 -22.78 16.61 1.09
C GLU A 169 -22.97 15.24 0.40
N ILE A 170 -22.59 15.16 -0.89
CA ILE A 170 -22.63 13.90 -1.65
C ILE A 170 -21.69 12.87 -1.02
N ARG A 171 -20.49 13.29 -0.59
CA ARG A 171 -19.54 12.38 0.09
C ARG A 171 -20.15 11.80 1.37
N LYS A 172 -20.71 12.65 2.23
CA LYS A 172 -21.37 12.24 3.49
C LYS A 172 -22.56 11.32 3.21
N ALA A 173 -23.40 11.66 2.23
CA ALA A 173 -24.53 10.85 1.84
C ALA A 173 -24.08 9.46 1.30
N ALA A 174 -23.05 9.40 0.46
CA ALA A 174 -22.51 8.15 -0.05
C ALA A 174 -21.97 7.24 1.07
N VAL A 175 -21.26 7.80 2.06
CA VAL A 175 -20.79 7.06 3.22
C VAL A 175 -21.96 6.49 4.04
N GLN A 176 -23.02 7.27 4.26
CA GLN A 176 -24.20 6.79 4.97
C GLN A 176 -24.92 5.67 4.20
N ARG A 177 -25.06 5.81 2.88
CA ARG A 177 -25.64 4.77 2.02
C ARG A 177 -24.79 3.49 1.98
N LEU A 178 -23.45 3.60 2.05
CA LEU A 178 -22.59 2.43 2.19
C LEU A 178 -22.79 1.75 3.55
N ARG A 179 -22.92 2.53 4.62
CA ARG A 179 -23.20 2.04 5.98
C ARG A 179 -24.54 1.31 6.08
N SER A 180 -25.59 1.88 5.49
CA SER A 180 -26.93 1.24 5.45
C SER A 180 -26.97 0.01 4.55
N GLY A 181 -26.05 -0.11 3.59
CA GLY A 181 -26.02 -1.17 2.58
C GLY A 181 -26.84 -0.86 1.32
N ASP A 182 -27.36 0.37 1.18
CA ASP A 182 -28.01 0.84 -0.05
C ASP A 182 -27.00 1.08 -1.18
N LEU A 183 -25.73 1.26 -0.81
CA LEU A 183 -24.59 1.32 -1.69
C LEU A 183 -23.66 0.14 -1.35
N LYS A 184 -23.07 -0.49 -2.36
CA LYS A 184 -22.15 -1.61 -2.19
C LYS A 184 -20.70 -1.20 -2.36
N PHE A 185 -20.41 -0.27 -3.28
CA PHE A 185 -19.04 0.19 -3.54
C PHE A 185 -18.95 1.70 -3.65
N ILE A 186 -17.84 2.21 -3.12
CA ILE A 186 -17.32 3.54 -3.41
C ILE A 186 -16.00 3.37 -4.15
N PHE A 187 -15.94 3.87 -5.39
CA PHE A 187 -14.71 3.93 -6.19
C PHE A 187 -14.08 5.31 -6.06
N THR A 188 -12.76 5.36 -5.87
CA THR A 188 -12.05 6.63 -5.67
C THR A 188 -10.61 6.53 -6.17
N VAL A 189 -9.95 7.68 -6.33
CA VAL A 189 -8.52 7.75 -6.66
C VAL A 189 -7.72 7.90 -5.36
N ASP A 190 -7.63 9.12 -4.84
CA ASP A 190 -6.83 9.45 -3.66
C ASP A 190 -7.65 10.11 -2.54
N LEU A 191 -8.95 10.32 -2.78
CA LEU A 191 -9.83 11.09 -1.89
C LEU A 191 -9.91 10.53 -0.47
N PHE A 192 -9.80 9.21 -0.33
CA PHE A 192 -9.83 8.51 0.95
C PHE A 192 -8.44 8.25 1.53
N ASN A 193 -7.38 8.85 0.99
CA ASN A 193 -6.06 8.77 1.63
C ASN A 193 -6.06 9.50 2.97
N GLU A 194 -6.91 10.57 3.11
CA GLU A 194 -7.04 11.37 4.33
C GLU A 194 -8.51 11.66 4.68
N GLY A 195 -8.84 11.66 5.96
CA GLY A 195 -10.05 12.31 6.52
C GLY A 195 -11.38 11.55 6.43
N VAL A 196 -11.54 10.46 5.68
CA VAL A 196 -12.82 9.72 5.64
C VAL A 196 -12.73 8.45 6.46
N ASP A 197 -13.65 8.29 7.41
CA ASP A 197 -13.75 7.14 8.29
C ASP A 197 -14.94 6.24 7.92
N ILE A 198 -14.63 5.01 7.46
CA ILE A 198 -15.63 3.99 7.10
C ILE A 198 -15.20 2.66 7.73
N PRO A 199 -15.31 2.50 9.06
CA PRO A 199 -14.93 1.24 9.73
C PRO A 199 -15.70 0.04 9.22
N GLU A 200 -16.93 0.26 8.75
CA GLU A 200 -17.81 -0.77 8.24
C GLU A 200 -17.36 -1.36 6.89
N ALA A 201 -16.40 -0.74 6.19
CA ALA A 201 -15.85 -1.30 4.96
C ALA A 201 -15.22 -2.67 5.25
N ASN A 202 -15.74 -3.70 4.60
CA ASN A 202 -15.30 -5.09 4.78
C ASN A 202 -14.63 -5.69 3.54
N LEU A 203 -14.56 -4.94 2.45
CA LEU A 203 -13.87 -5.34 1.24
C LEU A 203 -13.13 -4.15 0.61
N VAL A 204 -11.90 -4.40 0.17
CA VAL A 204 -11.07 -3.43 -0.55
C VAL A 204 -10.63 -4.01 -1.88
N LEU A 205 -10.79 -3.24 -2.96
CA LEU A 205 -10.28 -3.54 -4.29
C LEU A 205 -9.10 -2.63 -4.61
N PHE A 206 -7.91 -3.17 -4.73
CA PHE A 206 -6.77 -2.47 -5.30
C PHE A 206 -6.79 -2.65 -6.82
N LEU A 207 -7.34 -1.65 -7.52
CA LEU A 207 -7.53 -1.66 -8.97
C LEU A 207 -6.40 -0.92 -9.71
N ARG A 208 -5.35 -0.57 -8.99
CA ARG A 208 -4.15 0.06 -9.53
C ARG A 208 -2.90 -0.49 -8.88
N PRO A 209 -1.78 -0.56 -9.59
CA PRO A 209 -0.49 -0.75 -8.93
C PRO A 209 -0.22 0.46 -8.04
N THR A 210 0.13 0.21 -6.78
CA THR A 210 0.44 1.28 -5.80
C THR A 210 1.93 1.29 -5.57
N ASP A 211 2.61 2.32 -6.10
CA ASP A 211 4.07 2.45 -6.00
C ASP A 211 4.51 2.93 -4.60
N SER A 212 3.64 3.66 -3.90
CA SER A 212 3.90 4.18 -2.56
C SER A 212 3.42 3.20 -1.49
N LEU A 213 4.34 2.72 -0.65
CA LEU A 213 4.01 1.91 0.51
C LEU A 213 3.11 2.67 1.49
N THR A 214 3.36 3.97 1.69
CA THR A 214 2.54 4.85 2.53
C THR A 214 1.09 4.86 2.06
N VAL A 215 0.87 5.12 0.77
CA VAL A 215 -0.48 5.13 0.18
C VAL A 215 -1.14 3.76 0.32
N PHE A 216 -0.40 2.68 0.07
CA PHE A 216 -0.92 1.31 0.25
C PHE A 216 -1.39 1.06 1.68
N LEU A 217 -0.56 1.38 2.68
CA LEU A 217 -0.88 1.18 4.09
C LEU A 217 -2.03 2.08 4.55
N GLN A 218 -2.10 3.33 4.10
CA GLN A 218 -3.22 4.23 4.37
C GLN A 218 -4.53 3.70 3.79
N GLN A 219 -4.53 3.22 2.55
CA GLN A 219 -5.70 2.64 1.89
C GLN A 219 -6.15 1.34 2.56
N LEU A 220 -5.22 0.45 2.87
CA LEU A 220 -5.49 -0.79 3.58
C LEU A 220 -6.04 -0.51 4.99
N GLY A 221 -5.41 0.42 5.72
CA GLY A 221 -5.79 0.81 7.07
C GLY A 221 -7.24 1.31 7.20
N ARG A 222 -7.81 1.89 6.14
CA ARG A 222 -9.22 2.30 6.12
C ARG A 222 -10.17 1.12 6.35
N GLY A 223 -9.83 -0.02 5.77
CA GLY A 223 -10.62 -1.24 5.92
C GLY A 223 -10.24 -2.08 7.15
N LEU A 224 -9.17 -1.79 7.87
CA LEU A 224 -8.74 -2.60 9.02
C LEU A 224 -9.35 -2.17 10.36
N ARG A 225 -10.15 -1.11 10.39
CA ARG A 225 -10.81 -0.66 11.63
C ARG A 225 -11.91 -1.64 12.04
N HIS A 226 -12.04 -1.83 13.35
CA HIS A 226 -13.13 -2.63 13.90
C HIS A 226 -14.48 -1.98 13.67
N ALA A 227 -15.49 -2.78 13.34
CA ALA A 227 -16.89 -2.37 13.26
C ALA A 227 -17.80 -3.50 13.74
N LYS A 228 -19.00 -3.15 14.19
CA LYS A 228 -19.96 -4.14 14.64
C LYS A 228 -20.37 -5.07 13.48
N GLY A 229 -20.25 -6.38 13.69
CA GLY A 229 -20.59 -7.39 12.68
C GLY A 229 -19.55 -7.58 11.59
N LYS A 230 -18.37 -6.99 11.72
CA LYS A 230 -17.25 -7.19 10.81
C LYS A 230 -16.20 -8.10 11.45
N GLU A 231 -15.98 -9.27 10.87
CA GLU A 231 -15.02 -10.26 11.36
C GLU A 231 -13.61 -10.03 10.81
N CYS A 232 -13.52 -9.69 9.52
CA CYS A 232 -12.24 -9.43 8.85
C CYS A 232 -12.43 -8.44 7.68
N LEU A 233 -11.32 -7.99 7.13
CA LEU A 233 -11.26 -7.27 5.87
C LEU A 233 -10.87 -8.23 4.75
N VAL A 234 -11.67 -8.30 3.70
CA VAL A 234 -11.28 -8.97 2.45
C VAL A 234 -10.57 -7.95 1.55
N VAL A 235 -9.40 -8.32 1.07
CA VAL A 235 -8.59 -7.49 0.14
C VAL A 235 -8.42 -8.23 -1.16
N LEU A 236 -8.84 -7.64 -2.27
CA LEU A 236 -8.57 -8.13 -3.62
C LEU A 236 -7.56 -7.20 -4.29
N ASP A 237 -6.38 -7.69 -4.53
CA ASP A 237 -5.29 -6.97 -5.18
C ASP A 237 -5.02 -7.56 -6.55
N PHE A 238 -5.29 -6.78 -7.59
CA PHE A 238 -5.15 -7.21 -8.98
C PHE A 238 -3.71 -7.04 -9.44
N VAL A 239 -3.00 -8.15 -9.48
CA VAL A 239 -1.56 -8.21 -9.76
C VAL A 239 -1.34 -8.57 -11.21
N ALA A 240 -0.82 -7.61 -11.98
CA ALA A 240 -0.43 -7.75 -13.37
C ALA A 240 0.98 -8.34 -13.51
N GLN A 241 1.37 -8.67 -14.73
CA GLN A 241 2.79 -8.78 -15.07
C GLN A 241 3.44 -7.41 -14.90
N MET A 242 4.23 -7.25 -13.85
CA MET A 242 4.74 -5.95 -13.40
C MET A 242 6.00 -5.52 -14.15
N HIS A 243 6.20 -4.21 -14.26
CA HIS A 243 7.48 -3.65 -14.71
C HIS A 243 8.62 -4.10 -13.78
N LYS A 244 9.80 -4.41 -14.34
CA LYS A 244 10.96 -4.95 -13.60
C LYS A 244 11.48 -4.07 -12.46
N LYS A 245 11.16 -2.78 -12.45
CA LYS A 245 11.55 -1.82 -11.39
C LYS A 245 10.48 -1.66 -10.31
N TYR A 246 9.30 -2.25 -10.48
CA TYR A 246 8.27 -2.21 -9.45
C TYR A 246 8.68 -3.10 -8.26
N ARG A 247 8.44 -2.67 -7.05
CA ARG A 247 8.91 -3.30 -5.82
C ARG A 247 7.74 -3.91 -5.02
N VAL A 248 7.16 -4.99 -5.57
CA VAL A 248 6.08 -5.72 -4.89
C VAL A 248 6.53 -6.35 -3.57
N ASP A 249 7.81 -6.68 -3.44
CA ASP A 249 8.42 -7.22 -2.23
C ASP A 249 8.21 -6.32 -1.00
N ARG A 250 8.32 -4.99 -1.16
CA ARG A 250 8.08 -4.02 -0.08
C ARG A 250 6.65 -4.07 0.46
N LYS A 251 5.69 -4.27 -0.43
CA LYS A 251 4.27 -4.37 -0.08
C LYS A 251 4.01 -5.58 0.81
N PHE A 252 4.52 -6.75 0.44
CA PHE A 252 4.37 -7.95 1.25
C PHE A 252 5.16 -7.87 2.56
N ALA A 253 6.38 -7.32 2.54
CA ALA A 253 7.18 -7.15 3.74
C ALA A 253 6.46 -6.36 4.83
N ALA A 254 5.65 -5.36 4.44
CA ALA A 254 4.89 -4.55 5.39
C ALA A 254 3.70 -5.26 6.03
N LEU A 255 3.28 -6.40 5.49
CA LEU A 255 2.16 -7.20 5.99
C LEU A 255 2.60 -8.34 6.93
N LEU A 256 3.91 -8.60 7.08
CA LEU A 256 4.45 -9.74 7.83
C LEU A 256 4.85 -9.34 9.24
N SER A 257 4.59 -10.22 10.22
CA SER A 257 5.05 -10.09 11.59
C SER A 257 6.56 -10.28 11.67
N GLY A 258 7.26 -9.26 12.18
CA GLY A 258 8.72 -9.29 12.35
C GLY A 258 9.50 -8.77 11.13
N ARG A 259 10.79 -8.48 11.36
CA ARG A 259 11.62 -7.68 10.45
C ARG A 259 12.64 -8.50 9.65
N ARG A 260 12.46 -9.83 9.44
CA ARG A 260 13.57 -10.69 8.99
C ARG A 260 13.21 -11.78 7.98
N TYR A 261 12.28 -11.52 7.09
CA TYR A 261 11.89 -12.58 6.17
C TYR A 261 12.45 -12.36 4.76
N ASN A 262 12.91 -13.44 4.16
CA ASN A 262 13.16 -13.50 2.73
C ASN A 262 11.79 -13.54 2.02
N ILE A 263 11.37 -12.42 1.48
CA ILE A 263 10.04 -12.28 0.87
C ILE A 263 9.80 -13.31 -0.23
N LYS A 264 10.83 -13.68 -0.99
CA LYS A 264 10.68 -14.73 -2.00
C LYS A 264 10.31 -16.07 -1.36
N LYS A 265 10.97 -16.45 -0.26
CA LYS A 265 10.63 -17.67 0.48
C LYS A 265 9.25 -17.59 1.12
N GLU A 266 8.87 -16.42 1.65
CA GLU A 266 7.53 -16.18 2.18
C GLU A 266 6.45 -16.44 1.11
N VAL A 267 6.63 -15.88 -0.09
CA VAL A 267 5.72 -16.10 -1.21
C VAL A 267 5.66 -17.59 -1.60
N GLU A 268 6.83 -18.23 -1.74
CA GLU A 268 6.93 -19.65 -2.14
C GLU A 268 6.37 -20.61 -1.08
N SER A 269 6.36 -20.24 0.20
CA SER A 269 5.84 -21.04 1.31
C SER A 269 4.44 -20.64 1.82
N GLY A 270 3.76 -19.73 1.12
CA GLY A 270 2.39 -19.35 1.44
C GLY A 270 2.25 -18.42 2.65
N PHE A 271 3.25 -17.58 2.89
CA PHE A 271 3.28 -16.56 3.95
C PHE A 271 3.04 -17.06 5.37
N PRO A 272 3.90 -17.95 5.88
CA PRO A 272 3.72 -18.54 7.22
C PRO A 272 3.83 -17.53 8.37
N HIS A 273 4.35 -16.32 8.12
CA HIS A 273 4.59 -15.31 9.16
C HIS A 273 3.65 -14.08 9.06
N VAL A 274 2.44 -14.25 8.53
CA VAL A 274 1.40 -13.22 8.66
C VAL A 274 0.88 -13.15 10.10
N PRO A 275 0.39 -11.99 10.56
CA PRO A 275 -0.22 -11.85 11.89
C PRO A 275 -1.35 -12.86 12.13
N ALA A 276 -1.57 -13.25 13.38
CA ALA A 276 -2.61 -14.20 13.75
C ALA A 276 -4.00 -13.76 13.27
N GLY A 277 -4.73 -14.68 12.65
CA GLY A 277 -6.05 -14.43 12.05
C GLY A 277 -6.01 -13.81 10.64
N CYS A 278 -4.83 -13.42 10.16
CA CYS A 278 -4.65 -12.93 8.78
C CYS A 278 -4.25 -14.05 7.82
N SER A 279 -4.49 -13.84 6.53
CA SER A 279 -4.00 -14.73 5.47
C SER A 279 -3.64 -13.94 4.21
N ILE A 280 -2.64 -14.44 3.48
CA ILE A 280 -2.28 -13.96 2.13
C ILE A 280 -2.30 -15.16 1.19
N GLN A 281 -3.09 -15.07 0.14
CA GLN A 281 -3.22 -16.13 -0.88
C GLN A 281 -3.00 -15.52 -2.26
N LEU A 282 -2.21 -16.19 -3.08
CA LEU A 282 -1.94 -15.79 -4.45
C LEU A 282 -2.56 -16.83 -5.40
N GLU A 283 -3.32 -16.37 -6.40
CA GLU A 283 -3.64 -17.23 -7.54
C GLU A 283 -2.35 -17.67 -8.25
N ALA A 284 -2.34 -18.85 -8.84
CA ALA A 284 -1.12 -19.45 -9.42
C ALA A 284 -0.39 -18.49 -10.38
N GLN A 285 -1.13 -17.84 -11.28
CA GLN A 285 -0.56 -16.87 -12.24
C GLN A 285 -0.06 -15.61 -11.53
N ALA A 286 -0.75 -15.10 -10.52
CA ALA A 286 -0.30 -13.95 -9.73
C ALA A 286 0.99 -14.30 -8.96
N MET A 287 1.09 -15.50 -8.41
CA MET A 287 2.29 -15.99 -7.74
C MET A 287 3.51 -16.01 -8.68
N GLU A 288 3.35 -16.54 -9.89
CA GLU A 288 4.41 -16.54 -10.91
C GLU A 288 4.88 -15.12 -11.22
N GLN A 289 3.95 -14.17 -11.40
CA GLN A 289 4.25 -12.77 -11.68
C GLN A 289 4.98 -12.09 -10.52
N VAL A 290 4.54 -12.32 -9.29
CA VAL A 290 5.17 -11.80 -8.06
C VAL A 290 6.60 -12.34 -7.92
N VAL A 291 6.78 -13.66 -8.04
CA VAL A 291 8.11 -14.30 -7.94
C VAL A 291 9.04 -13.82 -9.05
N ALA A 292 8.53 -13.64 -10.28
CA ALA A 292 9.32 -13.11 -11.39
C ALA A 292 9.75 -11.66 -11.14
N ASN A 293 8.87 -10.82 -10.61
CA ASN A 293 9.19 -9.43 -10.25
C ASN A 293 10.24 -9.35 -9.14
N ILE A 294 10.08 -10.16 -8.08
CA ILE A 294 11.06 -10.26 -7.00
C ILE A 294 12.43 -10.69 -7.57
N LYS A 295 12.48 -11.74 -8.39
CA LYS A 295 13.74 -12.19 -9.04
C LYS A 295 14.36 -11.09 -9.89
N ALA A 296 13.57 -10.33 -10.66
CA ALA A 296 14.06 -9.23 -11.48
C ALA A 296 14.64 -8.08 -10.63
N ALA A 297 14.01 -7.76 -9.50
CA ALA A 297 14.53 -6.77 -8.54
C ALA A 297 15.89 -7.22 -7.96
N TYR A 298 16.03 -8.51 -7.62
CA TYR A 298 17.29 -9.06 -7.10
C TYR A 298 18.36 -9.31 -8.18
N SER A 299 18.01 -9.41 -9.46
CA SER A 299 18.98 -9.62 -10.54
C SER A 299 19.91 -8.42 -10.73
N ASN A 300 19.46 -7.22 -10.35
CA ASN A 300 20.30 -6.02 -10.29
C ASN A 300 20.83 -5.80 -8.86
N LEU A 301 21.59 -6.79 -8.37
CA LEU A 301 22.10 -6.84 -7.00
C LEU A 301 22.78 -5.52 -6.59
N LYS A 302 23.51 -4.88 -7.51
CA LYS A 302 24.20 -3.61 -7.22
C LYS A 302 23.25 -2.49 -6.81
N ASN A 303 22.16 -2.29 -7.54
CA ASN A 303 21.18 -1.26 -7.22
C ASN A 303 20.35 -1.65 -6.00
N TYR A 304 19.97 -2.92 -5.90
CA TYR A 304 19.29 -3.46 -4.73
C TYR A 304 20.09 -3.21 -3.44
N VAL A 305 21.38 -3.56 -3.44
CA VAL A 305 22.25 -3.35 -2.26
C VAL A 305 22.42 -1.87 -1.96
N LYS A 306 22.61 -1.01 -2.99
CA LYS A 306 22.73 0.43 -2.77
C LYS A 306 21.51 1.03 -2.09
N GLU A 307 20.31 0.66 -2.55
CA GLU A 307 19.05 1.12 -1.97
C GLU A 307 18.85 0.60 -0.54
N THR A 308 19.04 -0.70 -0.33
CA THR A 308 18.80 -1.35 0.95
C THR A 308 19.87 -1.07 2.01
N VAL A 309 21.12 -0.76 1.63
CA VAL A 309 22.14 -0.28 2.55
C VAL A 309 21.79 1.11 3.07
N ALA A 310 21.28 1.99 2.20
CA ALA A 310 20.91 3.35 2.58
C ALA A 310 19.76 3.39 3.61
N THR A 311 18.84 2.43 3.55
CA THR A 311 17.66 2.39 4.44
C THR A 311 17.75 1.34 5.56
N PHE A 312 18.85 0.55 5.61
CA PHE A 312 18.97 -0.63 6.47
C PHE A 312 18.67 -0.39 7.95
N GLU A 313 19.25 0.66 8.53
CA GLU A 313 19.09 0.96 9.96
C GLU A 313 17.66 1.42 10.27
N GLN A 314 17.05 2.17 9.34
CA GLN A 314 15.66 2.59 9.40
C GLN A 314 14.71 1.40 9.30
N ASP A 315 14.89 0.56 8.26
CA ASP A 315 14.02 -0.57 7.97
C ASP A 315 14.11 -1.70 9.01
N THR A 316 15.26 -1.85 9.67
CA THR A 316 15.52 -3.01 10.54
C THR A 316 15.69 -2.67 12.01
N GLY A 317 15.89 -1.41 12.36
CA GLY A 317 16.25 -0.95 13.70
C GLY A 317 17.59 -1.48 14.18
N LYS A 318 18.42 -2.05 13.30
CA LYS A 318 19.72 -2.62 13.62
C LYS A 318 20.85 -1.77 13.05
N ARG A 319 21.96 -1.76 13.75
CA ARG A 319 23.18 -1.14 13.22
C ARG A 319 23.60 -1.82 11.91
N LEU A 320 23.92 -1.04 10.90
CA LEU A 320 24.41 -1.53 9.62
C LEU A 320 25.81 -2.13 9.78
N THR A 321 25.87 -3.45 9.86
CA THR A 321 27.09 -4.24 9.79
C THR A 321 26.98 -5.24 8.66
N PHE A 322 28.10 -5.74 8.15
CA PHE A 322 28.10 -6.78 7.11
C PHE A 322 27.28 -8.01 7.56
N GLY A 323 27.54 -8.50 8.77
CA GLY A 323 26.83 -9.65 9.34
C GLY A 323 25.32 -9.42 9.47
N ASN A 324 24.91 -8.28 10.03
CA ASN A 324 23.50 -7.94 10.16
C ASN A 324 22.82 -7.83 8.79
N TYR A 325 23.50 -7.21 7.82
CA TYR A 325 22.97 -7.01 6.49
C TYR A 325 22.74 -8.33 5.74
N ILE A 326 23.77 -9.19 5.63
CA ILE A 326 23.65 -10.48 4.92
C ILE A 326 22.64 -11.40 5.59
N HIS A 327 22.59 -11.37 6.93
CA HIS A 327 21.65 -12.21 7.70
C HIS A 327 20.20 -11.74 7.54
N THR A 328 19.98 -10.44 7.47
CA THR A 328 18.63 -9.86 7.32
C THR A 328 18.07 -10.07 5.92
N TYR A 329 18.89 -9.84 4.89
CA TYR A 329 18.43 -9.98 3.50
C TYR A 329 18.75 -11.35 2.88
N GLU A 330 19.39 -12.27 3.63
CA GLU A 330 19.82 -13.60 3.18
C GLU A 330 20.56 -13.57 1.83
N ILE A 331 21.42 -12.56 1.67
CA ILE A 331 22.25 -12.40 0.48
C ILE A 331 23.51 -13.26 0.67
N ASP A 332 23.86 -14.04 -0.36
CA ASP A 332 25.13 -14.78 -0.39
C ASP A 332 26.31 -13.78 -0.26
N PRO A 333 27.13 -13.91 0.80
CA PRO A 333 28.27 -13.02 1.02
C PRO A 333 29.24 -12.96 -0.16
N ALA A 334 29.48 -14.08 -0.85
CA ALA A 334 30.36 -14.15 -2.00
C ALA A 334 29.84 -13.26 -3.13
N ARG A 335 28.57 -13.36 -3.48
CA ARG A 335 27.93 -12.52 -4.52
C ARG A 335 27.96 -11.04 -4.19
N LEU A 336 27.86 -10.68 -2.90
CA LEU A 336 27.91 -9.29 -2.47
C LEU A 336 29.31 -8.71 -2.61
N LEU A 337 30.33 -9.49 -2.22
CA LEU A 337 31.74 -9.09 -2.25
C LEU A 337 32.35 -9.13 -3.64
N ASP A 338 31.86 -9.99 -4.54
CA ASP A 338 32.25 -10.02 -5.95
C ASP A 338 31.94 -8.69 -6.68
N VAL A 339 30.92 -7.95 -6.24
CA VAL A 339 30.52 -6.68 -6.86
C VAL A 339 31.30 -5.50 -6.28
N LYS A 340 31.43 -5.43 -4.96
CA LYS A 340 32.16 -4.38 -4.23
C LYS A 340 32.55 -4.86 -2.84
N SER A 341 33.61 -4.27 -2.26
CA SER A 341 33.91 -4.44 -0.84
C SER A 341 32.82 -3.85 0.03
N TRP A 342 32.63 -4.40 1.23
CA TRP A 342 31.58 -3.92 2.15
C TRP A 342 31.75 -2.43 2.51
N SER A 343 32.98 -1.97 2.70
CA SER A 343 33.25 -0.55 2.95
C SER A 343 32.83 0.36 1.79
N ALA A 344 32.95 -0.13 0.54
CA ALA A 344 32.53 0.61 -0.64
C ALA A 344 31.00 0.61 -0.87
N TRP A 345 30.25 -0.25 -0.18
CA TRP A 345 28.80 -0.22 -0.17
C TRP A 345 28.21 0.79 0.82
N LYS A 346 28.96 1.11 1.88
CA LYS A 346 28.56 2.09 2.90
C LYS A 346 28.72 3.55 2.46
N ASN A 347 29.57 3.80 1.47
CA ASN A 347 29.85 5.10 0.86
C ASN A 347 29.17 5.19 -0.51
#